data_740e7b1ad1b5325309e56ce75e012016
#
_entry.id   740e7b1ad1b5325309e56ce75e012016
#
_cell.length_a   1.000
_cell.length_b   1.000
_cell.length_c   1.000
_cell.angle_alpha   90.00
_cell.angle_beta   90.00
_cell.angle_gamma   90.00
#
_symmetry.space_group_name_H-M   'P 1'
#
loop_
_entity.id
_entity.type
_entity.pdbx_description
1 polymer ?
#
loop_
_entity_poly.entity_id
_entity_poly.type
_entity_poly.pdbx_seq_one_letter_code
_entity_poly.pdbx_strand_id
1 'polypeptide(L)'
;MELAVSTLFMRAQPFEDVLRELPRLGTGHVELIDSGPHTLTSERVARLRELRASYGLDYSVHAPWADTNLSADDDSIRGRIVERLQESIRWAGQIEAHALIFHPGWRTFVESSSPSRGWRLNLESVRMVLGCAQEHGVEALIENVPGPTPFYLKTVRDFTRFFEELGVEAGMTLDIGHSNLIGETEPFLERFGPRIRHIHAHDNLGDADNHLPIGGGGVRWEETMAAIRRAGFDGWIVIESIDDVGGSLDRLMGLL
;
A
#
# COMPACT_ATOMS: atom_id res chain seq x y z
N MET A 1 -5.28 -14.02 9.65
CA MET A 1 -4.17 -13.32 8.97
C MET A 1 -3.61 -14.18 7.88
N GLU A 2 -3.45 -13.65 6.66
CA GLU A 2 -2.88 -14.37 5.52
C GLU A 2 -1.59 -13.66 5.09
N LEU A 3 -0.58 -14.42 4.69
CA LEU A 3 0.65 -13.85 4.13
C LEU A 3 0.53 -13.72 2.62
N ALA A 4 0.92 -12.56 2.11
CA ALA A 4 0.96 -12.24 0.71
C ALA A 4 2.37 -11.77 0.29
N VAL A 5 2.65 -11.79 -1.00
CA VAL A 5 3.91 -11.31 -1.57
C VAL A 5 3.62 -10.21 -2.58
N SER A 6 4.27 -9.06 -2.42
CA SER A 6 4.23 -7.97 -3.41
C SER A 6 5.14 -8.29 -4.61
N THR A 7 4.68 -7.94 -5.80
CA THR A 7 5.52 -8.02 -7.02
C THR A 7 6.59 -6.94 -7.11
N LEU A 8 6.80 -6.16 -6.04
CA LEU A 8 7.79 -5.09 -5.95
C LEU A 8 9.22 -5.56 -6.28
N PHE A 9 9.61 -6.75 -5.83
CA PHE A 9 10.94 -7.33 -6.11
C PHE A 9 11.17 -7.59 -7.61
N MET A 10 10.10 -7.68 -8.40
CA MET A 10 10.16 -7.88 -9.85
C MET A 10 9.96 -6.58 -10.65
N ARG A 11 9.91 -5.41 -10.01
CA ARG A 11 9.55 -4.12 -10.63
C ARG A 11 10.35 -3.72 -11.89
N ALA A 12 11.56 -4.25 -12.03
CA ALA A 12 12.42 -4.00 -13.19
C ALA A 12 12.29 -5.07 -14.29
N GLN A 13 11.53 -6.14 -14.05
CA GLN A 13 11.37 -7.25 -14.98
C GLN A 13 10.17 -7.01 -15.93
N PRO A 14 10.14 -7.64 -17.11
CA PRO A 14 8.96 -7.63 -17.97
C PRO A 14 7.75 -8.25 -17.24
N PHE A 15 6.56 -7.72 -17.50
CA PHE A 15 5.33 -8.22 -16.88
C PHE A 15 5.05 -9.72 -17.17
N GLU A 16 5.47 -10.21 -18.33
CA GLU A 16 5.35 -11.63 -18.69
C GLU A 16 6.18 -12.54 -17.76
N ASP A 17 7.28 -12.04 -17.21
CA ASP A 17 8.07 -12.76 -16.22
C ASP A 17 7.34 -12.82 -14.88
N VAL A 18 6.70 -11.71 -14.49
CA VAL A 18 5.82 -11.68 -13.32
C VAL A 18 4.73 -12.73 -13.43
N LEU A 19 3.97 -12.76 -14.55
CA LEU A 19 2.91 -13.75 -14.75
C LEU A 19 3.38 -15.20 -14.61
N ARG A 20 4.63 -15.50 -15.02
CA ARG A 20 5.21 -16.85 -14.88
C ARG A 20 5.58 -17.20 -13.44
N GLU A 21 5.96 -16.20 -12.64
CA GLU A 21 6.39 -16.41 -11.24
C GLU A 21 5.23 -16.43 -10.26
N LEU A 22 4.10 -15.75 -10.53
CA LEU A 22 2.96 -15.69 -9.60
C LEU A 22 2.57 -17.06 -9.01
N PRO A 23 2.43 -18.16 -9.79
CA PRO A 23 2.07 -19.47 -9.22
C PRO A 23 3.17 -20.14 -8.37
N ARG A 24 4.37 -19.53 -8.28
CA ARG A 24 5.54 -20.09 -7.60
C ARG A 24 5.95 -19.35 -6.34
N LEU A 25 5.22 -18.28 -5.98
CA LEU A 25 5.58 -17.39 -4.87
C LEU A 25 5.46 -18.03 -3.47
N GLY A 26 4.97 -19.27 -3.36
CA GLY A 26 4.80 -19.96 -2.08
C GLY A 26 3.56 -19.55 -1.30
N THR A 27 2.75 -18.63 -1.83
CA THR A 27 1.46 -18.22 -1.29
C THR A 27 0.45 -18.03 -2.43
N GLY A 28 -0.84 -18.17 -2.12
CA GLY A 28 -1.94 -17.85 -3.03
C GLY A 28 -2.33 -16.37 -3.05
N HIS A 29 -1.71 -15.53 -2.20
CA HIS A 29 -2.07 -14.13 -2.05
C HIS A 29 -0.95 -13.24 -2.60
N VAL A 30 -1.28 -12.38 -3.54
CA VAL A 30 -0.28 -11.57 -4.28
C VAL A 30 -0.72 -10.12 -4.36
N GLU A 31 0.20 -9.22 -4.05
CA GLU A 31 0.03 -7.81 -4.36
C GLU A 31 0.69 -7.45 -5.68
N LEU A 32 -0.12 -6.91 -6.58
CA LEU A 32 0.30 -6.49 -7.91
C LEU A 32 0.65 -5.01 -7.91
N ILE A 33 1.84 -4.65 -8.40
CA ILE A 33 2.19 -3.25 -8.66
C ILE A 33 1.53 -2.81 -9.96
N ASP A 34 0.75 -1.71 -9.93
CA ASP A 34 0.19 -1.06 -11.12
C ASP A 34 0.99 0.20 -11.48
N SER A 35 2.27 0.05 -11.77
CA SER A 35 3.16 1.18 -12.06
C SER A 35 4.23 0.82 -13.09
N GLY A 36 4.64 1.81 -13.90
CA GLY A 36 5.73 1.67 -14.86
C GLY A 36 5.54 0.51 -15.83
N PRO A 37 6.52 -0.43 -15.94
CA PRO A 37 6.41 -1.60 -16.82
C PRO A 37 5.26 -2.54 -16.48
N HIS A 38 4.73 -2.44 -15.26
CA HIS A 38 3.67 -3.29 -14.73
C HIS A 38 2.28 -2.63 -14.77
N THR A 39 2.15 -1.45 -15.36
CA THR A 39 0.84 -0.77 -15.53
C THR A 39 -0.21 -1.74 -16.06
N LEU A 40 -1.32 -1.87 -15.34
CA LEU A 40 -2.42 -2.76 -15.71
C LEU A 40 -3.10 -2.29 -16.99
N THR A 41 -3.46 -3.24 -17.82
CA THR A 41 -4.19 -3.06 -19.09
C THR A 41 -5.27 -4.13 -19.19
N SER A 42 -6.23 -3.96 -20.09
CA SER A 42 -7.27 -4.97 -20.33
C SER A 42 -6.70 -6.36 -20.65
N GLU A 43 -5.61 -6.42 -21.40
CA GLU A 43 -4.94 -7.69 -21.76
C GLU A 43 -4.30 -8.33 -20.50
N ARG A 44 -3.57 -7.56 -19.70
CA ARG A 44 -2.94 -8.04 -18.47
C ARG A 44 -3.96 -8.50 -17.43
N VAL A 45 -5.05 -7.75 -17.30
CA VAL A 45 -6.17 -8.11 -16.42
C VAL A 45 -6.82 -9.43 -16.87
N ALA A 46 -7.00 -9.65 -18.17
CA ALA A 46 -7.51 -10.93 -18.67
C ALA A 46 -6.58 -12.10 -18.29
N ARG A 47 -5.26 -11.93 -18.44
CA ARG A 47 -4.26 -12.94 -18.05
C ARG A 47 -4.23 -13.20 -16.54
N LEU A 48 -4.35 -12.17 -15.72
CA LEU A 48 -4.44 -12.29 -14.25
C LEU A 48 -5.69 -13.06 -13.82
N ARG A 49 -6.83 -12.83 -14.48
CA ARG A 49 -8.07 -13.62 -14.23
C ARG A 49 -7.92 -15.09 -14.58
N GLU A 50 -7.22 -15.39 -15.70
CA GLU A 50 -6.91 -16.78 -16.08
C GLU A 50 -6.03 -17.46 -15.04
N LEU A 51 -5.01 -16.77 -14.52
CA LEU A 51 -4.12 -17.28 -13.46
C LEU A 51 -4.87 -17.48 -12.15
N ARG A 52 -5.73 -16.52 -11.76
CA ARG A 52 -6.61 -16.68 -10.60
C ARG A 52 -7.43 -17.96 -10.68
N ALA A 53 -8.11 -18.16 -11.79
CA ALA A 53 -8.96 -19.35 -12.01
C ALA A 53 -8.15 -20.66 -12.05
N SER A 54 -6.93 -20.65 -12.58
CA SER A 54 -6.11 -21.84 -12.77
C SER A 54 -5.33 -22.25 -11.53
N TYR A 55 -4.92 -21.28 -10.71
CA TYR A 55 -4.01 -21.52 -9.56
C TYR A 55 -4.59 -21.10 -8.20
N GLY A 56 -5.83 -20.59 -8.18
CA GLY A 56 -6.45 -20.13 -6.93
C GLY A 56 -5.75 -18.90 -6.33
N LEU A 57 -5.27 -18.00 -7.19
CA LEU A 57 -4.60 -16.79 -6.73
C LEU A 57 -5.63 -15.71 -6.36
N ASP A 58 -5.40 -15.03 -5.26
CA ASP A 58 -6.10 -13.82 -4.86
C ASP A 58 -5.17 -12.62 -4.93
N TYR A 59 -5.71 -11.46 -5.30
CA TYR A 59 -4.92 -10.25 -5.56
C TYR A 59 -5.29 -9.09 -4.66
N SER A 60 -4.29 -8.29 -4.25
CA SER A 60 -4.41 -6.86 -3.98
C SER A 60 -3.68 -6.08 -5.07
N VAL A 61 -3.92 -4.77 -5.15
CA VAL A 61 -3.27 -3.91 -6.14
C VAL A 61 -2.66 -2.72 -5.43
N HIS A 62 -1.36 -2.52 -5.59
CA HIS A 62 -0.70 -1.28 -5.22
C HIS A 62 -0.81 -0.30 -6.39
N ALA A 63 -1.55 0.78 -6.20
CA ALA A 63 -1.73 1.84 -7.20
C ALA A 63 -0.40 2.53 -7.52
N PRO A 64 -0.29 3.27 -8.64
CA PRO A 64 0.90 4.06 -8.93
C PRO A 64 1.24 5.01 -7.79
N TRP A 65 2.51 5.04 -7.39
CA TRP A 65 3.00 5.94 -6.34
C TRP A 65 4.04 6.96 -6.86
N ALA A 66 4.78 6.62 -7.91
CA ALA A 66 5.71 7.55 -8.53
C ALA A 66 4.92 8.64 -9.28
N ASP A 67 5.32 9.90 -9.10
CA ASP A 67 4.74 11.07 -9.78
C ASP A 67 3.22 11.30 -9.52
N THR A 68 2.64 10.69 -8.49
CA THR A 68 1.20 10.72 -8.19
C THR A 68 0.87 11.61 -6.99
N ASN A 69 1.16 12.91 -7.08
CA ASN A 69 0.85 13.83 -5.99
C ASN A 69 -0.63 14.23 -5.94
N LEU A 70 -1.39 13.62 -5.03
CA LEU A 70 -2.81 13.93 -4.78
C LEU A 70 -3.08 15.36 -4.29
N SER A 71 -2.04 16.10 -3.93
CA SER A 71 -2.11 17.52 -3.53
C SER A 71 -1.49 18.47 -4.55
N ALA A 72 -1.29 18.02 -5.80
CA ALA A 72 -0.80 18.88 -6.86
C ALA A 72 -1.64 20.16 -6.97
N ASP A 73 -0.97 21.32 -7.00
CA ASP A 73 -1.62 22.64 -6.98
C ASP A 73 -2.35 22.96 -8.29
N ASP A 74 -1.83 22.45 -9.41
CA ASP A 74 -2.48 22.56 -10.73
C ASP A 74 -3.62 21.54 -10.82
N ASP A 75 -4.84 22.05 -11.01
CA ASP A 75 -6.07 21.25 -11.06
C ASP A 75 -6.06 20.25 -12.23
N SER A 76 -5.45 20.59 -13.37
CA SER A 76 -5.38 19.72 -14.54
C SER A 76 -4.44 18.54 -14.30
N ILE A 77 -3.30 18.77 -13.65
CA ILE A 77 -2.36 17.72 -13.26
C ILE A 77 -3.00 16.81 -12.21
N ARG A 78 -3.56 17.41 -11.14
CA ARG A 78 -4.22 16.66 -10.07
C ARG A 78 -5.38 15.82 -10.59
N GLY A 79 -6.19 16.36 -11.51
CA GLY A 79 -7.30 15.64 -12.14
C GLY A 79 -6.82 14.38 -12.87
N ARG A 80 -5.71 14.46 -13.63
CA ARG A 80 -5.14 13.29 -14.31
C ARG A 80 -4.56 12.25 -13.35
N ILE A 81 -3.97 12.70 -12.23
CA ILE A 81 -3.50 11.79 -11.18
C ILE A 81 -4.66 11.02 -10.57
N VAL A 82 -5.74 11.71 -10.20
CA VAL A 82 -6.95 11.07 -9.67
C VAL A 82 -7.55 10.11 -10.70
N GLU A 83 -7.65 10.52 -11.96
CA GLU A 83 -8.14 9.66 -13.06
C GLU A 83 -7.30 8.39 -13.20
N ARG A 84 -5.97 8.49 -13.09
CA ARG A 84 -5.07 7.32 -13.14
C ARG A 84 -5.29 6.36 -11.97
N LEU A 85 -5.52 6.87 -10.76
CA LEU A 85 -5.85 6.02 -9.60
C LEU A 85 -7.25 5.39 -9.76
N GLN A 86 -8.22 6.11 -10.30
CA GLN A 86 -9.54 5.56 -10.61
C GLN A 86 -9.48 4.47 -11.69
N GLU A 87 -8.53 4.57 -12.63
CA GLU A 87 -8.27 3.49 -13.59
C GLU A 87 -7.74 2.24 -12.88
N SER A 88 -6.77 2.37 -11.95
CA SER A 88 -6.31 1.26 -11.11
C SER A 88 -7.45 0.60 -10.34
N ILE A 89 -8.37 1.40 -9.78
CA ILE A 89 -9.57 0.90 -9.08
C ILE A 89 -10.43 0.06 -10.00
N ARG A 90 -10.68 0.53 -11.23
CA ARG A 90 -11.47 -0.22 -12.21
C ARG A 90 -10.81 -1.56 -12.57
N TRP A 91 -9.47 -1.59 -12.70
CA TRP A 91 -8.74 -2.83 -12.93
C TRP A 91 -8.79 -3.76 -11.71
N ALA A 92 -8.60 -3.21 -10.50
CA ALA A 92 -8.72 -3.96 -9.25
C ALA A 92 -10.11 -4.61 -9.13
N GLY A 93 -11.18 -3.88 -9.44
CA GLY A 93 -12.53 -4.44 -9.46
C GLY A 93 -12.70 -5.57 -10.48
N GLN A 94 -12.09 -5.47 -11.67
CA GLN A 94 -12.20 -6.52 -12.70
C GLN A 94 -11.47 -7.82 -12.35
N ILE A 95 -10.38 -7.75 -11.56
CA ILE A 95 -9.70 -8.96 -11.04
C ILE A 95 -10.23 -9.40 -9.67
N GLU A 96 -11.28 -8.73 -9.17
CA GLU A 96 -11.85 -8.97 -7.84
C GLU A 96 -10.78 -8.88 -6.74
N ALA A 97 -9.98 -7.83 -6.79
CA ALA A 97 -8.91 -7.64 -5.83
C ALA A 97 -9.45 -7.43 -4.41
N HIS A 98 -8.77 -8.01 -3.43
CA HIS A 98 -9.06 -7.86 -2.01
C HIS A 98 -9.02 -6.40 -1.56
N ALA A 99 -8.01 -5.66 -2.01
CA ALA A 99 -7.85 -4.25 -1.70
C ALA A 99 -7.07 -3.53 -2.82
N LEU A 100 -7.17 -2.19 -2.84
CA LEU A 100 -6.27 -1.32 -3.58
C LEU A 100 -5.57 -0.39 -2.60
N ILE A 101 -4.24 -0.40 -2.61
CA ILE A 101 -3.39 0.43 -1.76
C ILE A 101 -2.96 1.67 -2.54
N PHE A 102 -2.98 2.84 -1.90
CA PHE A 102 -2.53 4.08 -2.52
C PHE A 102 -1.87 5.03 -1.53
N HIS A 103 -0.94 5.85 -2.02
CA HIS A 103 -0.22 6.84 -1.22
C HIS A 103 -0.98 8.17 -1.12
N PRO A 104 -0.79 8.94 -0.02
CA PRO A 104 -1.25 10.32 0.08
C PRO A 104 -0.45 11.24 -0.84
N GLY A 105 -0.93 12.47 -0.98
CA GLY A 105 -0.15 13.55 -1.59
C GLY A 105 1.01 14.02 -0.72
N TRP A 106 1.85 14.90 -1.31
CA TRP A 106 2.98 15.50 -0.61
C TRP A 106 3.00 17.01 -0.78
N ARG A 107 3.69 17.67 0.16
CA ARG A 107 3.84 19.13 0.19
C ARG A 107 4.63 19.62 -1.00
N THR A 108 4.09 20.62 -1.70
CA THR A 108 4.77 21.30 -2.79
C THR A 108 5.38 22.62 -2.32
N PHE A 109 6.24 23.23 -3.14
CA PHE A 109 6.83 24.55 -2.84
C PHE A 109 5.74 25.63 -2.63
N VAL A 110 4.61 25.54 -3.34
CA VAL A 110 3.49 26.52 -3.24
C VAL A 110 2.88 26.54 -1.84
N GLU A 111 2.95 25.44 -1.11
CA GLU A 111 2.43 25.35 0.27
C GLU A 111 3.15 26.27 1.26
N SER A 112 4.38 26.70 0.96
CA SER A 112 5.08 27.73 1.73
C SER A 112 4.30 29.05 1.81
N SER A 113 3.49 29.35 0.80
CA SER A 113 2.65 30.54 0.68
C SER A 113 1.20 30.33 1.14
N SER A 114 0.75 29.08 1.22
CA SER A 114 -0.62 28.70 1.64
C SER A 114 -0.63 27.32 2.32
N PRO A 115 -0.18 27.21 3.57
CA PRO A 115 0.10 25.92 4.26
C PRO A 115 -1.08 24.94 4.37
N SER A 116 -2.32 25.40 4.30
CA SER A 116 -3.50 24.54 4.38
C SER A 116 -4.06 24.11 3.01
N ARG A 117 -3.56 24.68 1.91
CA ARG A 117 -4.10 24.43 0.58
C ARG A 117 -3.81 22.99 0.11
N GLY A 118 -2.55 22.59 0.14
CA GLY A 118 -2.17 21.24 -0.27
C GLY A 118 -2.84 20.15 0.55
N TRP A 119 -2.97 20.36 1.87
CA TRP A 119 -3.73 19.45 2.72
C TRP A 119 -5.20 19.30 2.30
N ARG A 120 -5.89 20.41 2.00
CA ARG A 120 -7.27 20.35 1.51
C ARG A 120 -7.38 19.63 0.17
N LEU A 121 -6.46 19.93 -0.77
CA LEU A 121 -6.41 19.26 -2.07
C LEU A 121 -6.17 17.76 -1.93
N ASN A 122 -5.30 17.35 -0.98
CA ASN A 122 -5.11 15.94 -0.65
C ASN A 122 -6.41 15.29 -0.18
N LEU A 123 -7.13 15.89 0.77
CA LEU A 123 -8.41 15.37 1.27
C LEU A 123 -9.47 15.27 0.15
N GLU A 124 -9.56 16.29 -0.70
CA GLU A 124 -10.49 16.31 -1.83
C GLU A 124 -10.20 15.17 -2.81
N SER A 125 -8.92 14.99 -3.19
CA SER A 125 -8.49 13.92 -4.09
C SER A 125 -8.72 12.53 -3.49
N VAL A 126 -8.41 12.35 -2.20
CA VAL A 126 -8.68 11.09 -1.49
C VAL A 126 -10.17 10.75 -1.48
N ARG A 127 -11.06 11.73 -1.24
CA ARG A 127 -12.52 11.48 -1.32
C ARG A 127 -12.97 11.02 -2.71
N MET A 128 -12.36 11.57 -3.78
CA MET A 128 -12.66 11.14 -5.16
C MET A 128 -12.19 9.71 -5.42
N VAL A 129 -11.02 9.32 -4.89
CA VAL A 129 -10.50 7.96 -4.98
C VAL A 129 -11.41 6.98 -4.22
N LEU A 130 -11.75 7.28 -2.97
CA LEU A 130 -12.62 6.45 -2.14
C LEU A 130 -14.02 6.31 -2.71
N GLY A 131 -14.60 7.39 -3.26
CA GLY A 131 -15.91 7.36 -3.92
C GLY A 131 -15.90 6.42 -5.13
N CYS A 132 -14.90 6.52 -5.99
CA CYS A 132 -14.74 5.60 -7.13
C CYS A 132 -14.56 4.14 -6.67
N ALA A 133 -13.79 3.90 -5.61
CA ALA A 133 -13.59 2.55 -5.07
C ALA A 133 -14.91 1.94 -4.59
N GLN A 134 -15.70 2.70 -3.88
CA GLN A 134 -17.05 2.29 -3.43
C GLN A 134 -17.97 1.93 -4.62
N GLU A 135 -17.96 2.73 -5.69
CA GLU A 135 -18.74 2.47 -6.90
C GLU A 135 -18.36 1.16 -7.61
N HIS A 136 -17.09 0.73 -7.47
CA HIS A 136 -16.56 -0.48 -8.11
C HIS A 136 -16.42 -1.67 -7.16
N GLY A 137 -16.88 -1.54 -5.90
CA GLY A 137 -16.81 -2.62 -4.90
C GLY A 137 -15.38 -2.99 -4.49
N VAL A 138 -14.45 -2.04 -4.56
CA VAL A 138 -13.04 -2.20 -4.17
C VAL A 138 -12.80 -1.50 -2.84
N GLU A 139 -12.13 -2.16 -1.89
CA GLU A 139 -11.65 -1.50 -0.68
C GLU A 139 -10.36 -0.74 -0.99
N ALA A 140 -10.41 0.60 -1.01
CA ALA A 140 -9.23 1.44 -1.20
C ALA A 140 -8.66 1.87 0.14
N LEU A 141 -7.37 1.59 0.36
CA LEU A 141 -6.66 1.76 1.62
C LEU A 141 -5.51 2.77 1.46
N ILE A 142 -5.53 3.81 2.28
CA ILE A 142 -4.45 4.80 2.26
C ILE A 142 -3.31 4.35 3.17
N GLU A 143 -2.08 4.46 2.67
CA GLU A 143 -0.89 3.97 3.33
C GLU A 143 -0.15 5.06 4.10
N ASN A 144 0.47 4.71 5.26
CA ASN A 144 1.45 5.57 5.90
C ASN A 144 2.77 5.48 5.14
N VAL A 145 3.35 6.62 4.84
CA VAL A 145 4.53 6.74 3.99
C VAL A 145 5.80 7.06 4.80
N PRO A 146 7.01 6.77 4.28
CA PRO A 146 8.22 6.88 5.07
C PRO A 146 8.57 8.33 5.44
N GLY A 147 9.18 8.53 6.59
CA GLY A 147 9.88 9.77 6.97
C GLY A 147 11.38 9.64 6.74
N PRO A 148 12.13 10.75 6.57
CA PRO A 148 11.69 12.11 6.34
C PRO A 148 11.44 12.39 4.85
N THR A 149 10.19 12.53 4.48
CA THR A 149 9.76 12.83 3.10
C THR A 149 8.76 14.00 3.12
N PRO A 150 8.44 14.65 2.01
CA PRO A 150 7.44 15.71 1.98
C PRO A 150 5.99 15.22 2.08
N PHE A 151 5.72 13.93 2.11
CA PHE A 151 4.37 13.36 2.20
C PHE A 151 3.60 13.81 3.46
N TYR A 152 2.26 13.77 3.38
CA TYR A 152 1.39 14.21 4.48
C TYR A 152 1.19 13.17 5.58
N LEU A 153 0.98 11.93 5.26
CA LEU A 153 0.53 10.90 6.22
C LEU A 153 1.68 9.99 6.63
N LYS A 154 2.42 10.39 7.65
CA LYS A 154 3.57 9.65 8.17
C LYS A 154 3.39 9.19 9.62
N THR A 155 2.76 10.03 10.45
CA THR A 155 2.67 9.84 11.90
C THR A 155 1.26 9.53 12.36
N VAL A 156 1.12 8.96 13.55
CA VAL A 156 -0.17 8.78 14.23
C VAL A 156 -0.92 10.12 14.35
N ARG A 157 -0.21 11.22 14.57
CA ARG A 157 -0.80 12.56 14.59
C ARG A 157 -1.39 12.97 13.24
N ASP A 158 -0.68 12.70 12.14
CA ASP A 158 -1.15 13.01 10.80
C ASP A 158 -2.42 12.23 10.46
N PHE A 159 -2.44 10.93 10.76
CA PHE A 159 -3.61 10.07 10.55
C PHE A 159 -4.78 10.42 11.47
N THR A 160 -4.52 10.83 12.71
CA THR A 160 -5.60 11.32 13.61
C THR A 160 -6.29 12.51 12.97
N ARG A 161 -5.54 13.53 12.56
CA ARG A 161 -6.06 14.69 11.87
C ARG A 161 -6.77 14.33 10.56
N PHE A 162 -6.17 13.42 9.80
CA PHE A 162 -6.72 12.97 8.51
C PHE A 162 -8.11 12.36 8.69
N PHE A 163 -8.28 11.40 9.58
CA PHE A 163 -9.56 10.75 9.82
C PHE A 163 -10.61 11.70 10.42
N GLU A 164 -10.19 12.66 11.24
CA GLU A 164 -11.08 13.70 11.78
C GLU A 164 -11.60 14.65 10.67
N GLU A 165 -10.75 15.02 9.70
CA GLU A 165 -11.09 16.00 8.66
C GLU A 165 -11.57 15.34 7.35
N LEU A 166 -11.38 14.03 7.14
CA LEU A 166 -11.78 13.34 5.90
C LEU A 166 -13.29 13.35 5.68
N GLY A 167 -14.08 13.15 6.73
CA GLY A 167 -15.56 13.22 6.69
C GLY A 167 -16.25 12.05 5.96
N VAL A 168 -15.50 11.00 5.57
CA VAL A 168 -16.01 9.74 5.02
C VAL A 168 -15.28 8.58 5.68
N GLU A 169 -15.86 7.38 5.68
CA GLU A 169 -15.19 6.19 6.18
C GLU A 169 -14.04 5.79 5.27
N ALA A 170 -12.90 5.44 5.89
CA ALA A 170 -11.72 4.96 5.20
C ALA A 170 -10.95 3.95 6.08
N GLY A 171 -10.45 2.90 5.46
CA GLY A 171 -9.41 2.03 6.00
C GLY A 171 -8.02 2.55 5.70
N MET A 172 -7.02 1.90 6.27
CA MET A 172 -5.62 2.18 5.99
C MET A 172 -4.79 0.90 5.83
N THR A 173 -3.72 1.01 5.07
CA THR A 173 -2.60 0.09 5.09
C THR A 173 -1.58 0.61 6.10
N LEU A 174 -1.14 -0.26 7.01
CA LEU A 174 -0.01 0.03 7.89
C LEU A 174 1.26 -0.60 7.30
N ASP A 175 2.16 0.23 6.83
CA ASP A 175 3.50 -0.20 6.49
C ASP A 175 4.40 -0.19 7.74
N ILE A 176 4.91 -1.40 8.09
CA ILE A 176 5.75 -1.62 9.27
C ILE A 176 7.13 -1.01 9.09
N GLY A 177 7.71 -1.12 7.89
CA GLY A 177 9.01 -0.50 7.61
C GLY A 177 8.94 1.02 7.75
N HIS A 178 7.93 1.66 7.18
CA HIS A 178 7.72 3.11 7.28
C HIS A 178 7.49 3.56 8.74
N SER A 179 6.66 2.84 9.48
CA SER A 179 6.37 3.18 10.89
C SER A 179 7.58 2.90 11.79
N ASN A 180 8.45 1.92 11.46
CA ASN A 180 9.69 1.66 12.17
C ASN A 180 10.67 2.84 12.08
N LEU A 181 10.78 3.51 10.92
CA LEU A 181 11.66 4.68 10.73
C LEU A 181 11.37 5.83 11.71
N ILE A 182 10.16 5.91 12.23
CA ILE A 182 9.73 6.95 13.17
C ILE A 182 9.39 6.40 14.57
N GLY A 183 9.53 5.09 14.79
CA GLY A 183 9.26 4.44 16.07
C GLY A 183 7.78 4.44 16.49
N GLU A 184 6.84 4.48 15.53
CA GLU A 184 5.41 4.59 15.82
C GLU A 184 4.59 3.33 15.44
N THR A 185 5.20 2.17 15.20
CA THR A 185 4.48 0.93 14.81
C THR A 185 3.42 0.53 15.86
N GLU A 186 3.80 0.41 17.12
CA GLU A 186 2.85 0.07 18.20
C GLU A 186 1.79 1.15 18.42
N PRO A 187 2.12 2.47 18.46
CA PRO A 187 1.13 3.55 18.49
C PRO A 187 0.11 3.52 17.34
N PHE A 188 0.51 3.15 16.10
CA PHE A 188 -0.43 2.97 14.99
C PHE A 188 -1.40 1.82 15.25
N LEU A 189 -0.89 0.67 15.67
CA LEU A 189 -1.70 -0.51 15.98
C LEU A 189 -2.70 -0.24 17.12
N GLU A 190 -2.26 0.44 18.17
CA GLU A 190 -3.13 0.80 19.31
C GLU A 190 -4.22 1.80 18.91
N ARG A 191 -3.86 2.82 18.13
CA ARG A 191 -4.78 3.91 17.80
C ARG A 191 -5.74 3.56 16.68
N PHE A 192 -5.26 2.83 15.66
CA PHE A 192 -5.99 2.60 14.42
C PHE A 192 -6.27 1.13 14.11
N GLY A 193 -6.05 0.20 15.05
CA GLY A 193 -6.27 -1.23 14.84
C GLY A 193 -7.53 -1.57 14.05
N PRO A 194 -8.73 -1.04 14.42
CA PRO A 194 -9.96 -1.29 13.68
C PRO A 194 -10.02 -0.72 12.24
N ARG A 195 -9.11 0.21 11.89
CA ARG A 195 -9.01 0.81 10.55
C ARG A 195 -7.91 0.20 9.70
N ILE A 196 -6.96 -0.51 10.33
CA ILE A 196 -5.90 -1.23 9.61
C ILE A 196 -6.53 -2.47 8.99
N ARG A 197 -6.57 -2.53 7.66
CA ARG A 197 -7.15 -3.63 6.88
C ARG A 197 -6.08 -4.41 6.12
N HIS A 198 -4.89 -3.84 6.00
CA HIS A 198 -3.77 -4.36 5.22
C HIS A 198 -2.47 -3.96 5.90
N ILE A 199 -1.45 -4.78 5.82
CA ILE A 199 -0.14 -4.50 6.39
C ILE A 199 0.92 -4.76 5.33
N HIS A 200 1.84 -3.81 5.13
CA HIS A 200 3.08 -4.05 4.40
C HIS A 200 4.20 -4.39 5.37
N ALA A 201 5.02 -5.36 5.00
CA ALA A 201 6.09 -5.90 5.83
C ALA A 201 7.41 -5.94 5.06
N HIS A 202 8.34 -5.12 5.45
CA HIS A 202 9.74 -5.14 5.05
C HIS A 202 10.61 -4.59 6.18
N ASP A 203 11.90 -4.85 6.13
CA ASP A 203 12.83 -4.38 7.15
C ASP A 203 13.65 -3.17 6.68
N ASN A 204 14.24 -2.45 7.61
CA ASN A 204 15.16 -1.35 7.38
C ASN A 204 16.12 -1.17 8.56
N LEU A 205 17.17 -0.38 8.36
CA LEU A 205 18.17 -0.10 9.40
C LEU A 205 17.80 1.11 10.30
N GLY A 206 16.61 1.67 10.14
CA GLY A 206 16.14 2.85 10.90
C GLY A 206 16.60 4.19 10.32
N ASP A 207 17.21 4.20 9.15
CA ASP A 207 17.76 5.40 8.50
C ASP A 207 17.11 5.73 7.15
N ALA A 208 16.65 4.72 6.42
CA ALA A 208 16.03 4.85 5.12
C ALA A 208 15.04 3.71 4.86
N ASP A 209 14.18 3.92 3.87
CA ASP A 209 13.23 2.93 3.38
C ASP A 209 13.95 1.93 2.46
N ASN A 210 14.58 0.92 3.08
CA ASN A 210 15.51 0.01 2.40
C ASN A 210 14.82 -1.21 1.78
N HIS A 211 13.59 -1.55 2.16
CA HIS A 211 12.88 -2.77 1.78
C HIS A 211 13.73 -4.05 1.97
N LEU A 212 14.46 -4.16 3.09
CA LEU A 212 15.29 -5.32 3.41
C LEU A 212 14.43 -6.56 3.68
N PRO A 213 15.01 -7.77 3.51
CA PRO A 213 14.36 -9.01 3.94
C PRO A 213 13.97 -8.96 5.42
N ILE A 214 12.87 -9.62 5.76
CA ILE A 214 12.40 -9.74 7.15
C ILE A 214 13.50 -10.28 8.05
N GLY A 215 13.82 -9.55 9.14
CA GLY A 215 14.92 -9.83 10.06
C GLY A 215 16.30 -9.44 9.53
N GLY A 216 16.39 -8.73 8.41
CA GLY A 216 17.62 -8.16 7.86
C GLY A 216 17.94 -6.75 8.38
N GLY A 217 17.09 -6.17 9.22
CA GLY A 217 17.24 -4.82 9.74
C GLY A 217 16.94 -4.70 11.23
N GLY A 218 16.26 -3.62 11.62
CA GLY A 218 16.02 -3.24 13.01
C GLY A 218 14.59 -3.46 13.51
N VAL A 219 13.68 -3.95 12.67
CA VAL A 219 12.30 -4.26 13.09
C VAL A 219 12.30 -5.46 14.04
N ARG A 220 11.69 -5.31 15.20
CA ARG A 220 11.56 -6.38 16.20
C ARG A 220 10.35 -7.25 15.88
N TRP A 221 10.50 -8.18 14.93
CA TRP A 221 9.38 -8.90 14.31
C TRP A 221 8.53 -9.71 15.29
N GLU A 222 9.13 -10.36 16.29
CA GLU A 222 8.40 -11.11 17.31
C GLU A 222 7.47 -10.19 18.11
N GLU A 223 7.96 -9.02 18.53
CA GLU A 223 7.19 -8.03 19.27
C GLU A 223 6.12 -7.38 18.36
N THR A 224 6.48 -7.06 17.14
CA THR A 224 5.59 -6.48 16.13
C THR A 224 4.43 -7.43 15.82
N MET A 225 4.71 -8.71 15.55
CA MET A 225 3.67 -9.71 15.30
C MET A 225 2.77 -9.94 16.51
N ALA A 226 3.35 -9.90 17.73
CA ALA A 226 2.54 -9.94 18.96
C ALA A 226 1.62 -8.71 19.09
N ALA A 227 2.10 -7.51 18.71
CA ALA A 227 1.29 -6.30 18.73
C ALA A 227 0.16 -6.34 17.67
N ILE A 228 0.45 -6.83 16.45
CA ILE A 228 -0.54 -7.04 15.39
C ILE A 228 -1.67 -7.97 15.86
N ARG A 229 -1.32 -9.09 16.51
CA ARG A 229 -2.32 -10.00 17.10
C ARG A 229 -3.13 -9.36 18.22
N ARG A 230 -2.48 -8.57 19.09
CA ARG A 230 -3.20 -7.83 20.15
C ARG A 230 -4.18 -6.80 19.60
N ALA A 231 -3.87 -6.19 18.47
CA ALA A 231 -4.75 -5.26 17.76
C ALA A 231 -5.95 -5.95 17.11
N GLY A 232 -5.99 -7.30 17.07
CA GLY A 232 -7.08 -8.07 16.47
C GLY A 232 -7.08 -8.04 14.94
N PHE A 233 -5.93 -7.76 14.33
CA PHE A 233 -5.80 -7.76 12.87
C PHE A 233 -5.95 -9.17 12.29
N ASP A 234 -6.73 -9.31 11.22
CA ASP A 234 -7.01 -10.57 10.53
C ASP A 234 -6.88 -10.50 8.99
N GLY A 235 -6.42 -9.35 8.47
CA GLY A 235 -6.21 -9.11 7.04
C GLY A 235 -4.92 -9.73 6.47
N TRP A 236 -4.46 -9.17 5.36
CA TRP A 236 -3.23 -9.58 4.69
C TRP A 236 -2.01 -8.85 5.24
N ILE A 237 -0.91 -9.61 5.43
CA ILE A 237 0.43 -9.08 5.66
C ILE A 237 1.23 -9.36 4.40
N VAL A 238 1.56 -8.31 3.66
CA VAL A 238 2.22 -8.37 2.35
C VAL A 238 3.71 -8.13 2.51
N ILE A 239 4.51 -9.06 2.05
CA ILE A 239 5.97 -8.95 2.04
C ILE A 239 6.38 -8.05 0.88
N GLU A 240 7.05 -6.94 1.20
CA GLU A 240 7.59 -5.96 0.25
C GLU A 240 9.12 -5.92 0.21
N SER A 241 9.77 -6.94 0.72
CA SER A 241 11.23 -7.09 0.56
C SER A 241 11.60 -7.18 -0.92
N ILE A 242 12.68 -6.51 -1.32
CA ILE A 242 13.17 -6.55 -2.71
C ILE A 242 14.15 -7.70 -2.96
N ASP A 243 14.68 -8.30 -1.89
CA ASP A 243 15.57 -9.47 -1.91
C ASP A 243 15.04 -10.52 -0.93
N ASP A 244 15.46 -11.78 -1.11
CA ASP A 244 15.13 -12.92 -0.24
C ASP A 244 13.65 -12.99 0.20
N VAL A 245 12.75 -12.81 -0.78
CA VAL A 245 11.30 -12.82 -0.54
C VAL A 245 10.83 -14.16 0.05
N GLY A 246 11.39 -15.28 -0.43
CA GLY A 246 11.09 -16.62 0.09
C GLY A 246 11.50 -16.79 1.55
N GLY A 247 12.71 -16.36 1.91
CA GLY A 247 13.18 -16.36 3.31
C GLY A 247 12.36 -15.43 4.21
N SER A 248 11.90 -14.29 3.68
CA SER A 248 11.01 -13.36 4.39
C SER A 248 9.64 -14.01 4.66
N LEU A 249 9.09 -14.73 3.68
CA LEU A 249 7.84 -15.48 3.82
C LEU A 249 7.95 -16.56 4.90
N ASP A 250 9.01 -17.37 4.85
CA ASP A 250 9.26 -18.45 5.83
C ASP A 250 9.40 -17.90 7.25
N ARG A 251 10.09 -16.77 7.42
CA ARG A 251 10.26 -16.12 8.74
C ARG A 251 8.92 -15.65 9.30
N LEU A 252 8.09 -14.94 8.52
CA LEU A 252 6.78 -14.50 8.99
C LEU A 252 5.82 -15.67 9.23
N MET A 253 5.87 -16.74 8.42
CA MET A 253 5.11 -17.97 8.70
C MET A 253 5.46 -18.56 10.05
N GLY A 254 6.73 -18.55 10.44
CA GLY A 254 7.17 -19.01 11.76
C GLY A 254 6.71 -18.14 12.93
N LEU A 255 6.20 -16.94 12.66
CA LEU A 255 5.72 -15.98 13.67
C LEU A 255 4.17 -15.88 13.73
N LEU A 256 3.42 -16.49 12.79
CA LEU A 256 1.96 -16.56 12.83
C LEU A 256 1.46 -17.51 13.91
#